data_a8e4be27a88aaaa99d2a0f3263877a58
#
_entry.id   a8e4be27a88aaaa99d2a0f3263877a58
#
_cell.length_a   1.000
_cell.length_b   1.000
_cell.length_c   1.000
_cell.angle_alpha   90.00
_cell.angle_beta   90.00
_cell.angle_gamma   90.00
#
_symmetry.space_group_name_H-M   'P 1'
#
loop_
_entity.id
_entity.type
_entity.pdbx_description
1 polymer ?
#
loop_
_entity_poly.entity_id
_entity_poly.type
_entity_poly.pdbx_seq_one_letter_code
_entity_poly.pdbx_strand_id
1 'polypeptide(L)'
;MVDGALVDNPHTIWSDFNSDLPDAEILAFIPGTKHGTREVFEEKVVAAGCEATGAMAAMIAAGMSEDDAEDACLEVRTDGRSVDIDGDYTETLASIDANANGIGVFGLAFYENNTDKLKVATMSGVVPTTETIASAEYPVSRPLYFYVKKAHIGVIPGLKEYAQFFVSDELAGPSGPLAAYGLVSDPELAATQAVVAGEKTMGGGS
;
A
#
# COMPACT_ATOMS: atom_id res chain seq x y z
N MET A 1 23.13 -3.03 0.33
CA MET A 1 24.27 -3.98 0.38
C MET A 1 25.23 -3.64 -0.73
N VAL A 2 26.52 -3.46 -0.44
CA VAL A 2 27.59 -3.32 -1.43
C VAL A 2 28.64 -4.37 -1.09
N ASP A 3 28.98 -5.22 -2.05
CA ASP A 3 29.94 -6.33 -1.89
C ASP A 3 29.67 -7.22 -0.65
N GLY A 4 28.41 -7.40 -0.29
CA GLY A 4 27.98 -8.18 0.86
C GLY A 4 28.06 -7.47 2.21
N ALA A 5 28.48 -6.21 2.26
CA ALA A 5 28.50 -5.40 3.46
C ALA A 5 27.29 -4.47 3.55
N LEU A 6 26.79 -4.26 4.78
CA LEU A 6 25.82 -3.21 5.06
C LEU A 6 26.48 -1.84 4.89
N VAL A 7 25.86 -1.00 4.10
CA VAL A 7 26.26 0.39 3.90
C VAL A 7 25.00 1.24 3.79
N ASP A 8 25.13 2.53 4.06
CA ASP A 8 24.08 3.48 3.72
C ASP A 8 23.78 3.38 2.22
N ASN A 9 22.53 3.63 1.81
CA ASN A 9 22.15 3.52 0.41
C ASN A 9 22.95 4.51 -0.45
N PRO A 10 23.93 4.04 -1.26
CA PRO A 10 24.83 4.92 -2.02
C PRO A 10 24.18 5.45 -3.31
N HIS A 11 23.05 4.89 -3.74
CA HIS A 11 22.44 5.20 -5.02
C HIS A 11 21.80 6.59 -4.99
N THR A 12 22.18 7.41 -5.95
CA THR A 12 21.73 8.81 -6.04
C THR A 12 21.00 9.13 -7.33
N ILE A 13 21.21 8.31 -8.37
CA ILE A 13 20.58 8.42 -9.69
C ILE A 13 19.91 7.11 -10.07
N TRP A 14 18.92 7.15 -10.95
CA TRP A 14 18.17 5.96 -11.36
C TRP A 14 19.04 4.91 -12.06
N SER A 15 20.04 5.35 -12.85
CA SER A 15 20.99 4.46 -13.53
C SER A 15 21.92 3.69 -12.59
N ASP A 16 22.03 4.07 -11.31
CA ASP A 16 22.74 3.29 -10.28
C ASP A 16 22.10 1.93 -10.03
N PHE A 17 20.78 1.81 -10.25
CA PHE A 17 20.06 0.54 -10.09
C PHE A 17 20.02 -0.28 -11.38
N ASN A 18 19.85 0.38 -12.50
CA ASN A 18 19.77 -0.24 -13.81
C ASN A 18 20.22 0.76 -14.88
N SER A 19 21.23 0.39 -15.64
CA SER A 19 21.81 1.23 -16.70
C SER A 19 20.82 1.60 -17.82
N ASP A 20 19.66 0.92 -17.90
CA ASP A 20 18.61 1.25 -18.87
C ASP A 20 17.71 2.41 -18.39
N LEU A 21 17.83 2.79 -17.10
CA LEU A 21 17.11 3.91 -16.54
C LEU A 21 17.84 5.24 -16.79
N PRO A 22 17.15 6.38 -16.73
CA PRO A 22 17.75 7.69 -16.93
C PRO A 22 18.90 7.98 -15.97
N ASP A 23 19.92 8.67 -16.48
CA ASP A 23 21.00 9.25 -15.66
C ASP A 23 20.49 10.55 -15.01
N ALA A 24 19.55 10.41 -14.10
CA ALA A 24 18.85 11.49 -13.42
C ALA A 24 18.71 11.19 -11.93
N GLU A 25 18.64 12.24 -11.13
CA GLU A 25 18.50 12.10 -9.67
C GLU A 25 17.24 11.32 -9.29
N ILE A 26 17.39 10.44 -8.29
CA ILE A 26 16.28 9.75 -7.66
C ILE A 26 15.47 10.78 -6.89
N LEU A 27 14.17 10.85 -7.17
CA LEU A 27 13.23 11.67 -6.43
C LEU A 27 11.91 10.95 -6.31
N ALA A 28 11.56 10.55 -5.09
CA ALA A 28 10.33 9.85 -4.76
C ALA A 28 9.45 10.72 -3.88
N PHE A 29 8.25 11.02 -4.34
CA PHE A 29 7.22 11.73 -3.57
C PHE A 29 6.29 10.69 -2.96
N ILE A 30 6.38 10.53 -1.64
CA ILE A 30 5.68 9.49 -0.90
C ILE A 30 4.65 10.10 0.05
N PRO A 31 3.57 9.37 0.38
CA PRO A 31 2.60 9.88 1.35
C PRO A 31 3.26 10.10 2.71
N GLY A 32 2.93 11.19 3.38
CA GLY A 32 3.34 11.43 4.75
C GLY A 32 2.78 10.39 5.72
N THR A 33 3.34 10.30 6.91
CA THR A 33 3.04 9.26 7.92
C THR A 33 1.60 9.23 8.43
N LYS A 34 0.80 10.26 8.12
CA LYS A 34 -0.63 10.32 8.45
C LYS A 34 -1.53 9.53 7.49
N HIS A 35 -1.00 9.10 6.35
CA HIS A 35 -1.75 8.43 5.31
C HIS A 35 -1.61 6.90 5.43
N GLY A 36 -2.74 6.17 5.39
CA GLY A 36 -2.70 4.71 5.37
C GLY A 36 -1.94 4.12 4.17
N THR A 37 -1.84 4.87 3.06
CA THR A 37 -1.03 4.50 1.89
C THR A 37 0.47 4.46 2.23
N ARG A 38 0.94 5.26 3.20
CA ARG A 38 2.32 5.25 3.66
C ARG A 38 2.68 3.91 4.28
N GLU A 39 1.86 3.39 5.17
CA GLU A 39 2.06 2.10 5.83
C GLU A 39 2.13 0.96 4.80
N VAL A 40 1.23 0.95 3.80
CA VAL A 40 1.28 -0.03 2.70
C VAL A 40 2.58 0.09 1.90
N PHE A 41 3.04 1.30 1.62
CA PHE A 41 4.30 1.53 0.92
C PHE A 41 5.49 1.01 1.72
N GLU A 42 5.57 1.29 3.01
CA GLU A 42 6.63 0.81 3.89
C GLU A 42 6.66 -0.71 3.96
N GLU A 43 5.52 -1.36 4.22
CA GLU A 43 5.42 -2.81 4.34
C GLU A 43 5.65 -3.55 3.00
N LYS A 44 5.01 -3.09 1.92
CA LYS A 44 4.97 -3.84 0.65
C LYS A 44 6.07 -3.48 -0.34
N VAL A 45 6.70 -2.32 -0.16
CA VAL A 45 7.76 -1.85 -1.07
C VAL A 45 9.10 -1.76 -0.34
N VAL A 46 9.16 -1.01 0.76
CA VAL A 46 10.45 -0.75 1.44
C VAL A 46 10.95 -2.00 2.14
N ALA A 47 10.13 -2.64 2.99
CA ALA A 47 10.50 -3.87 3.68
C ALA A 47 10.75 -5.03 2.70
N ALA A 48 9.89 -5.19 1.68
CA ALA A 48 10.10 -6.20 0.65
C ALA A 48 11.42 -5.98 -0.12
N GLY A 49 11.81 -4.74 -0.38
CA GLY A 49 13.10 -4.39 -0.98
C GLY A 49 14.29 -4.72 -0.05
N CYS A 50 14.13 -4.46 1.24
CA CYS A 50 15.12 -4.80 2.27
C CYS A 50 15.37 -6.32 2.33
N GLU A 51 14.32 -7.12 2.33
CA GLU A 51 14.42 -8.59 2.28
C GLU A 51 15.06 -9.08 0.98
N ALA A 52 14.57 -8.60 -0.16
CA ALA A 52 15.04 -9.01 -1.48
C ALA A 52 16.53 -8.73 -1.71
N THR A 53 17.06 -7.65 -1.10
CA THR A 53 18.50 -7.31 -1.16
C THR A 53 19.35 -8.08 -0.14
N GLY A 54 18.73 -8.82 0.78
CA GLY A 54 19.41 -9.53 1.86
C GLY A 54 19.90 -8.61 3.00
N ALA A 55 19.47 -7.35 3.02
CA ALA A 55 19.90 -6.39 4.04
C ALA A 55 19.43 -6.79 5.44
N MET A 56 18.19 -7.26 5.58
CA MET A 56 17.66 -7.77 6.85
C MET A 56 18.51 -8.91 7.40
N ALA A 57 18.82 -9.93 6.59
CA ALA A 57 19.65 -11.05 7.00
C ALA A 57 21.07 -10.61 7.41
N ALA A 58 21.62 -9.59 6.73
CA ALA A 58 22.92 -9.04 7.06
C ALA A 58 22.92 -8.25 8.37
N MET A 59 21.84 -7.51 8.69
CA MET A 59 21.66 -6.83 9.98
C MET A 59 21.60 -7.82 11.13
N ILE A 60 20.83 -8.89 10.99
CA ILE A 60 20.76 -9.97 11.99
C ILE A 60 22.10 -10.67 12.16
N ALA A 61 22.81 -10.95 11.07
CA ALA A 61 24.15 -11.55 11.13
C ALA A 61 25.19 -10.63 11.79
N ALA A 62 25.00 -9.31 11.72
CA ALA A 62 25.81 -8.32 12.42
C ALA A 62 25.45 -8.17 13.91
N GLY A 63 24.44 -8.89 14.40
CA GLY A 63 24.07 -8.94 15.83
C GLY A 63 22.84 -8.09 16.19
N MET A 64 22.12 -7.56 15.21
CA MET A 64 20.81 -6.89 15.43
C MET A 64 19.76 -7.93 15.79
N SER A 65 18.79 -7.59 16.66
CA SER A 65 17.65 -8.48 16.90
C SER A 65 16.77 -8.55 15.66
N GLU A 66 15.94 -9.60 15.54
CA GLU A 66 15.00 -9.74 14.43
C GLU A 66 14.00 -8.57 14.39
N ASP A 67 13.41 -8.23 15.54
CA ASP A 67 12.48 -7.10 15.66
C ASP A 67 13.13 -5.76 15.25
N ASP A 68 14.37 -5.47 15.72
CA ASP A 68 15.07 -4.24 15.33
C ASP A 68 15.43 -4.23 13.83
N ALA A 69 15.72 -5.39 13.23
CA ALA A 69 16.00 -5.49 11.80
C ALA A 69 14.73 -5.31 10.95
N GLU A 70 13.58 -5.82 11.41
CA GLU A 70 12.28 -5.56 10.80
C GLU A 70 11.94 -4.06 10.83
N ASP A 71 12.08 -3.41 11.98
CA ASP A 71 11.85 -1.98 12.13
C ASP A 71 12.79 -1.17 11.21
N ALA A 72 14.07 -1.52 11.15
CA ALA A 72 15.02 -0.87 10.26
C ALA A 72 14.69 -1.05 8.77
N CYS A 73 14.07 -2.17 8.39
CA CYS A 73 13.60 -2.42 7.02
C CYS A 73 12.38 -1.57 6.62
N LEU A 74 11.68 -0.97 7.57
CA LEU A 74 10.57 -0.05 7.31
C LEU A 74 11.04 1.40 7.13
N GLU A 75 12.27 1.71 7.54
CA GLU A 75 12.78 3.07 7.49
C GLU A 75 12.98 3.57 6.05
N VAL A 76 12.44 4.73 5.77
CA VAL A 76 12.63 5.43 4.50
C VAL A 76 13.85 6.34 4.59
N ARG A 77 14.64 6.41 3.52
CA ARG A 77 15.83 7.27 3.44
C ARG A 77 15.49 8.75 3.68
N THR A 78 16.35 9.44 4.40
CA THR A 78 16.16 10.84 4.83
C THR A 78 17.13 11.84 4.18
N ASP A 79 17.83 11.45 3.14
CA ASP A 79 18.83 12.25 2.43
C ASP A 79 18.23 13.21 1.37
N GLY A 80 16.90 13.39 1.38
CA GLY A 80 16.17 14.26 0.48
C GLY A 80 15.75 13.63 -0.85
N ARG A 81 16.08 12.34 -1.08
CA ARG A 81 15.63 11.60 -2.30
C ARG A 81 14.26 10.98 -2.14
N SER A 82 13.78 10.81 -0.92
CA SER A 82 12.38 10.58 -0.59
C SER A 82 11.83 11.81 0.08
N VAL A 83 10.72 12.32 -0.41
CA VAL A 83 10.06 13.54 0.07
C VAL A 83 8.67 13.17 0.57
N ASP A 84 8.43 13.36 1.85
CA ASP A 84 7.13 13.15 2.47
C ASP A 84 6.17 14.26 2.04
N ILE A 85 5.02 13.88 1.50
CA ILE A 85 3.93 14.81 1.16
C ILE A 85 2.82 14.61 2.18
N ASP A 86 2.70 15.56 3.11
CA ASP A 86 1.67 15.55 4.17
C ASP A 86 0.29 16.03 3.67
N GLY A 87 0.26 16.68 2.52
CA GLY A 87 -0.95 17.14 1.85
C GLY A 87 -1.71 16.02 1.14
N ASP A 88 -2.62 16.41 0.27
CA ASP A 88 -3.34 15.46 -0.56
C ASP A 88 -2.54 15.06 -1.82
N TYR A 89 -3.07 14.12 -2.59
CA TYR A 89 -2.42 13.66 -3.83
C TYR A 89 -2.27 14.76 -4.90
N THR A 90 -2.96 15.90 -4.77
CA THR A 90 -2.79 17.03 -5.68
C THR A 90 -1.40 17.66 -5.52
N GLU A 91 -0.87 17.70 -4.29
CA GLU A 91 0.49 18.17 -4.03
C GLU A 91 1.54 17.20 -4.59
N THR A 92 1.29 15.89 -4.46
CA THR A 92 2.16 14.86 -5.07
C THR A 92 2.14 14.99 -6.60
N LEU A 93 0.97 15.21 -7.21
CA LEU A 93 0.85 15.42 -8.65
C LEU A 93 1.61 16.67 -9.11
N ALA A 94 1.46 17.79 -8.40
CA ALA A 94 2.20 19.02 -8.72
C ALA A 94 3.72 18.83 -8.60
N SER A 95 4.17 18.04 -7.65
CA SER A 95 5.58 17.71 -7.47
C SER A 95 6.13 16.87 -8.62
N ILE A 96 5.34 15.92 -9.14
CA ILE A 96 5.69 15.12 -10.32
C ILE A 96 5.70 15.98 -11.59
N ASP A 97 4.71 16.86 -11.76
CA ASP A 97 4.66 17.79 -12.91
C ASP A 97 5.91 18.68 -12.96
N ALA A 98 6.43 19.08 -11.80
CA ALA A 98 7.63 19.88 -11.69
C ALA A 98 8.93 19.07 -11.86
N ASN A 99 8.89 17.75 -11.73
CA ASN A 99 10.06 16.87 -11.73
C ASN A 99 9.83 15.65 -12.64
N ALA A 100 10.11 15.80 -13.92
CA ALA A 100 9.80 14.80 -14.96
C ALA A 100 10.45 13.40 -14.74
N ASN A 101 11.49 13.31 -13.92
CA ASN A 101 12.16 12.06 -13.57
C ASN A 101 11.77 11.55 -12.16
N GLY A 102 10.86 12.25 -11.49
CA GLY A 102 10.34 11.84 -10.19
C GLY A 102 9.30 10.74 -10.29
N ILE A 103 9.13 9.98 -9.22
CA ILE A 103 8.03 9.04 -9.04
C ILE A 103 7.16 9.47 -7.86
N GLY A 104 5.89 9.12 -7.89
CA GLY A 104 4.94 9.40 -6.80
C GLY A 104 4.15 8.16 -6.44
N VAL A 105 3.75 8.08 -5.17
CA VAL A 105 2.89 7.03 -4.66
C VAL A 105 1.48 7.57 -4.49
N PHE A 106 0.52 6.92 -5.14
CA PHE A 106 -0.88 7.32 -5.17
C PHE A 106 -1.80 6.15 -4.81
N GLY A 107 -3.00 6.46 -4.34
CA GLY A 107 -4.08 5.48 -4.38
C GLY A 107 -4.57 5.23 -5.81
N LEU A 108 -5.05 4.02 -6.09
CA LEU A 108 -5.52 3.62 -7.42
C LEU A 108 -6.53 4.60 -8.04
N ALA A 109 -7.55 4.98 -7.29
CA ALA A 109 -8.58 5.91 -7.79
C ALA A 109 -8.02 7.26 -8.23
N PHE A 110 -7.02 7.77 -7.53
CA PHE A 110 -6.39 9.02 -7.94
C PHE A 110 -5.65 8.86 -9.26
N TYR A 111 -4.92 7.76 -9.43
CA TYR A 111 -4.27 7.44 -10.69
C TYR A 111 -5.28 7.30 -11.83
N GLU A 112 -6.35 6.52 -11.65
CA GLU A 112 -7.38 6.29 -12.67
C GLU A 112 -8.06 7.58 -13.15
N ASN A 113 -8.20 8.57 -12.26
CA ASN A 113 -8.75 9.88 -12.59
C ASN A 113 -7.73 10.87 -13.19
N ASN A 114 -6.44 10.49 -13.32
CA ASN A 114 -5.38 11.34 -13.81
C ASN A 114 -4.46 10.62 -14.84
N THR A 115 -4.99 9.65 -15.57
CA THR A 115 -4.24 8.87 -16.59
C THR A 115 -3.78 9.71 -17.78
N ASP A 116 -4.33 10.89 -17.98
CA ASP A 116 -3.89 11.89 -18.93
C ASP A 116 -2.55 12.53 -18.56
N LYS A 117 -2.20 12.56 -17.28
CA LYS A 117 -0.99 13.17 -16.72
C LYS A 117 0.02 12.16 -16.18
N LEU A 118 -0.45 11.02 -15.70
CA LEU A 118 0.35 10.02 -15.02
C LEU A 118 0.54 8.77 -15.87
N LYS A 119 1.74 8.21 -15.81
CA LYS A 119 2.02 6.84 -16.25
C LYS A 119 2.25 5.99 -15.01
N VAL A 120 1.71 4.79 -14.98
CA VAL A 120 1.92 3.87 -13.87
C VAL A 120 3.12 2.97 -14.14
N ALA A 121 3.93 2.76 -13.11
CA ALA A 121 4.97 1.73 -13.11
C ALA A 121 4.38 0.39 -12.68
N THR A 122 4.86 -0.69 -13.27
CA THR A 122 4.52 -2.05 -12.84
C THR A 122 5.28 -2.42 -11.57
N MET A 123 4.66 -3.24 -10.71
CA MET A 123 5.32 -3.87 -9.59
C MET A 123 5.48 -5.37 -9.88
N SER A 124 6.72 -5.86 -9.91
CA SER A 124 7.04 -7.23 -10.33
C SER A 124 6.46 -7.60 -11.71
N GLY A 125 6.37 -6.63 -12.62
CA GLY A 125 5.80 -6.81 -13.96
C GLY A 125 4.28 -6.72 -14.04
N VAL A 126 3.57 -6.56 -12.90
CA VAL A 126 2.11 -6.48 -12.83
C VAL A 126 1.65 -5.02 -12.85
N VAL A 127 0.69 -4.71 -13.70
CA VAL A 127 0.02 -3.40 -13.75
C VAL A 127 -1.08 -3.35 -12.68
N PRO A 128 -1.23 -2.27 -11.89
CA PRO A 128 -2.34 -2.12 -10.97
C PRO A 128 -3.64 -1.86 -11.75
N THR A 129 -4.52 -2.83 -11.73
CA THR A 129 -5.90 -2.72 -12.23
C THR A 129 -6.86 -3.27 -11.18
N THR A 130 -8.14 -2.96 -11.32
CA THR A 130 -9.16 -3.54 -10.45
C THR A 130 -9.09 -5.07 -10.42
N GLU A 131 -8.83 -5.71 -11.57
CA GLU A 131 -8.73 -7.16 -11.70
C GLU A 131 -7.49 -7.72 -10.99
N THR A 132 -6.30 -7.12 -11.22
CA THR A 132 -5.05 -7.61 -10.62
C THR A 132 -4.99 -7.36 -9.11
N ILE A 133 -5.70 -6.35 -8.62
CA ILE A 133 -5.85 -6.07 -7.19
C ILE A 133 -6.85 -7.05 -6.58
N ALA A 134 -8.03 -7.25 -7.19
CA ALA A 134 -9.04 -8.20 -6.71
C ALA A 134 -8.51 -9.64 -6.66
N SER A 135 -7.71 -10.04 -7.65
CA SER A 135 -7.07 -11.38 -7.68
C SER A 135 -5.84 -11.52 -6.76
N ALA A 136 -5.41 -10.44 -6.09
CA ALA A 136 -4.17 -10.35 -5.33
C ALA A 136 -2.89 -10.63 -6.16
N GLU A 137 -2.96 -10.51 -7.49
CA GLU A 137 -1.79 -10.59 -8.36
C GLU A 137 -0.90 -9.35 -8.23
N TYR A 138 -1.49 -8.16 -8.05
CA TYR A 138 -0.75 -6.94 -7.79
C TYR A 138 -0.24 -6.91 -6.34
N PRO A 139 1.09 -6.91 -6.12
CA PRO A 139 1.65 -7.18 -4.79
C PRO A 139 1.46 -6.02 -3.80
N VAL A 140 1.24 -4.80 -4.29
CA VAL A 140 1.12 -3.60 -3.43
C VAL A 140 -0.36 -3.27 -3.20
N SER A 141 -1.07 -4.22 -2.60
CA SER A 141 -2.46 -4.07 -2.19
C SER A 141 -2.68 -4.72 -0.83
N ARG A 142 -3.68 -4.27 -0.10
CA ARG A 142 -4.13 -4.92 1.12
C ARG A 142 -5.64 -4.85 1.27
N PRO A 143 -6.28 -5.86 1.89
CA PRO A 143 -7.68 -5.79 2.23
C PRO A 143 -7.91 -4.75 3.32
N LEU A 144 -9.07 -4.09 3.28
CA LEU A 144 -9.56 -3.25 4.34
C LEU A 144 -10.62 -4.00 5.14
N TYR A 145 -10.53 -3.93 6.45
CA TYR A 145 -11.44 -4.60 7.37
C TYR A 145 -12.20 -3.58 8.22
N PHE A 146 -13.45 -3.88 8.52
CA PHE A 146 -14.17 -3.20 9.58
C PHE A 146 -14.53 -4.20 10.68
N TYR A 147 -14.66 -3.72 11.90
CA TYR A 147 -14.91 -4.56 13.05
C TYR A 147 -16.16 -4.11 13.78
N VAL A 148 -17.03 -5.05 14.09
CA VAL A 148 -18.23 -4.83 14.90
C VAL A 148 -18.14 -5.64 16.18
N LYS A 149 -18.28 -4.96 17.34
CA LYS A 149 -18.29 -5.65 18.61
C LYS A 149 -19.62 -6.41 18.76
N LYS A 150 -19.57 -7.74 18.74
CA LYS A 150 -20.76 -8.61 18.77
C LYS A 150 -21.69 -8.29 19.95
N ALA A 151 -21.13 -8.01 21.14
CA ALA A 151 -21.91 -7.65 22.33
C ALA A 151 -22.74 -6.36 22.18
N HIS A 152 -22.49 -5.56 21.14
CA HIS A 152 -23.29 -4.36 20.86
C HIS A 152 -24.45 -4.62 19.90
N ILE A 153 -24.46 -5.75 19.20
CA ILE A 153 -25.55 -6.15 18.32
C ILE A 153 -26.77 -6.45 19.18
N GLY A 154 -27.90 -5.83 18.84
CA GLY A 154 -29.14 -5.91 19.63
C GLY A 154 -29.20 -4.93 20.83
N VAL A 155 -28.09 -4.29 21.20
CA VAL A 155 -28.03 -3.23 22.21
C VAL A 155 -28.05 -1.85 21.55
N ILE A 156 -27.25 -1.67 20.50
CA ILE A 156 -27.22 -0.44 19.71
C ILE A 156 -28.21 -0.59 18.56
N PRO A 157 -29.30 0.21 18.53
CA PRO A 157 -30.28 0.15 17.44
C PRO A 157 -29.63 0.38 16.06
N GLY A 158 -29.97 -0.46 15.08
CA GLY A 158 -29.51 -0.32 13.71
C GLY A 158 -28.06 -0.79 13.43
N LEU A 159 -27.31 -1.22 14.45
CA LEU A 159 -25.91 -1.62 14.25
C LEU A 159 -25.77 -2.84 13.35
N LYS A 160 -26.65 -3.82 13.48
CA LYS A 160 -26.68 -5.03 12.62
C LYS A 160 -27.02 -4.67 11.19
N GLU A 161 -28.07 -3.91 11.01
CA GLU A 161 -28.55 -3.44 9.72
C GLU A 161 -27.50 -2.57 9.02
N TYR A 162 -26.82 -1.71 9.77
CA TYR A 162 -25.71 -0.92 9.24
C TYR A 162 -24.56 -1.82 8.76
N ALA A 163 -24.14 -2.79 9.55
CA ALA A 163 -23.08 -3.72 9.17
C ALA A 163 -23.46 -4.53 7.92
N GLN A 164 -24.72 -5.00 7.82
CA GLN A 164 -25.23 -5.72 6.66
C GLN A 164 -25.29 -4.82 5.43
N PHE A 165 -25.74 -3.58 5.57
CA PHE A 165 -25.77 -2.61 4.48
C PHE A 165 -24.35 -2.26 4.01
N PHE A 166 -23.39 -2.12 4.94
CA PHE A 166 -22.00 -1.77 4.62
C PHE A 166 -21.34 -2.80 3.69
N VAL A 167 -21.69 -4.09 3.80
CA VAL A 167 -21.18 -5.16 2.95
C VAL A 167 -22.16 -5.56 1.84
N SER A 168 -23.24 -4.83 1.63
CA SER A 168 -24.18 -5.14 0.57
C SER A 168 -23.60 -4.90 -0.82
N ASP A 169 -24.13 -5.58 -1.84
CA ASP A 169 -23.75 -5.35 -3.23
C ASP A 169 -24.02 -3.89 -3.66
N GLU A 170 -25.06 -3.29 -3.07
CA GLU A 170 -25.40 -1.87 -3.32
C GLU A 170 -24.29 -0.91 -2.88
N LEU A 171 -23.59 -1.20 -1.78
CA LEU A 171 -22.55 -0.32 -1.25
C LEU A 171 -21.14 -0.80 -1.61
N ALA A 172 -20.82 -2.06 -1.34
CA ALA A 172 -19.49 -2.65 -1.47
C ALA A 172 -19.28 -3.46 -2.76
N GLY A 173 -20.32 -3.64 -3.56
CA GLY A 173 -20.22 -4.30 -4.86
C GLY A 173 -19.40 -3.50 -5.88
N PRO A 174 -19.02 -4.13 -7.01
CA PRO A 174 -18.12 -3.50 -8.01
C PRO A 174 -18.69 -2.23 -8.65
N SER A 175 -20.00 -2.04 -8.61
CA SER A 175 -20.67 -0.81 -9.09
C SER A 175 -21.20 0.06 -7.95
N GLY A 176 -20.86 -0.27 -6.70
CA GLY A 176 -21.30 0.48 -5.54
C GLY A 176 -20.50 1.77 -5.33
N PRO A 177 -21.00 2.69 -4.49
CA PRO A 177 -20.34 3.97 -4.26
C PRO A 177 -18.93 3.83 -3.65
N LEU A 178 -18.59 2.73 -2.97
CA LEU A 178 -17.24 2.53 -2.46
C LEU A 178 -16.20 2.39 -3.59
N ALA A 179 -16.59 1.85 -4.74
CA ALA A 179 -15.73 1.79 -5.91
C ALA A 179 -15.37 3.21 -6.42
N ALA A 180 -16.29 4.16 -6.35
CA ALA A 180 -16.01 5.56 -6.72
C ALA A 180 -15.00 6.25 -5.79
N TYR A 181 -14.83 5.74 -4.56
CA TYR A 181 -13.78 6.16 -3.64
C TYR A 181 -12.47 5.37 -3.79
N GLY A 182 -12.37 4.50 -4.81
CA GLY A 182 -11.16 3.75 -5.13
C GLY A 182 -10.98 2.45 -4.36
N LEU A 183 -12.04 1.95 -3.74
CA LEU A 183 -12.03 0.63 -3.13
C LEU A 183 -12.35 -0.42 -4.20
N VAL A 184 -11.54 -1.45 -4.27
CA VAL A 184 -11.81 -2.61 -5.12
C VAL A 184 -12.73 -3.56 -4.35
N SER A 185 -13.84 -3.97 -4.99
CA SER A 185 -14.78 -4.92 -4.37
C SER A 185 -14.09 -6.25 -4.07
N ASP A 186 -14.34 -6.77 -2.86
CA ASP A 186 -13.85 -8.08 -2.45
C ASP A 186 -14.46 -9.19 -3.35
N PRO A 187 -13.65 -10.02 -4.02
CA PRO A 187 -14.16 -11.15 -4.79
C PRO A 187 -14.94 -12.16 -3.92
N GLU A 188 -14.66 -12.21 -2.61
CA GLU A 188 -15.37 -13.05 -1.63
C GLU A 188 -16.48 -12.28 -0.88
N LEU A 189 -16.99 -11.18 -1.44
CA LEU A 189 -18.01 -10.33 -0.80
C LEU A 189 -19.23 -11.14 -0.31
N ALA A 190 -19.69 -12.12 -1.09
CA ALA A 190 -20.80 -12.98 -0.69
C ALA A 190 -20.51 -13.80 0.58
N ALA A 191 -19.26 -14.27 0.75
CA ALA A 191 -18.85 -14.96 1.97
C ALA A 191 -18.80 -13.99 3.16
N THR A 192 -18.29 -12.77 2.96
CA THR A 192 -18.29 -11.69 3.95
C THR A 192 -19.72 -11.33 4.38
N GLN A 193 -20.65 -11.19 3.45
CA GLN A 193 -22.09 -10.99 3.73
C GLN A 193 -22.67 -12.09 4.62
N ALA A 194 -22.34 -13.35 4.33
CA ALA A 194 -22.81 -14.50 5.12
C ALA A 194 -22.23 -14.50 6.54
N VAL A 195 -20.96 -14.08 6.71
CA VAL A 195 -20.31 -13.91 8.03
C VAL A 195 -21.03 -12.85 8.85
N VAL A 196 -21.29 -11.68 8.25
CA VAL A 196 -21.97 -10.55 8.90
C VAL A 196 -23.42 -10.90 9.25
N ALA A 197 -24.17 -11.49 8.32
CA ALA A 197 -25.56 -11.90 8.57
C ALA A 197 -25.66 -12.95 9.69
N GLY A 198 -24.71 -13.89 9.74
CA GLY A 198 -24.63 -14.94 10.74
C GLY A 198 -23.99 -14.52 12.07
N GLU A 199 -23.54 -13.26 12.18
CA GLU A 199 -22.85 -12.72 13.38
C GLU A 199 -21.68 -13.61 13.83
N LYS A 200 -20.94 -14.17 12.88
CA LYS A 200 -19.80 -15.04 13.15
C LYS A 200 -18.65 -14.22 13.70
N THR A 201 -18.02 -14.70 14.79
CA THR A 201 -16.86 -14.05 15.37
C THR A 201 -15.57 -14.51 14.72
N MET A 202 -14.60 -13.59 14.59
CA MET A 202 -13.23 -13.95 14.21
C MET A 202 -12.61 -14.80 15.34
N GLY A 203 -11.91 -15.87 14.97
CA GLY A 203 -11.18 -16.72 15.92
C GLY A 203 -12.05 -17.57 16.85
N GLY A 204 -13.34 -17.66 16.61
CA GLY A 204 -14.22 -18.58 17.28
C GLY A 204 -14.03 -20.00 16.74
N GLY A 205 -13.01 -20.70 17.18
CA GLY A 205 -13.02 -22.15 17.17
C GLY A 205 -14.21 -22.61 18.01
N SER A 206 -15.05 -23.43 17.43
CA SER A 206 -16.17 -24.15 18.05
C SER A 206 -15.76 -24.88 19.29
#